data_427e6016b34a03f37b3717c51b7dfd7d
#
_entry.id   427e6016b34a03f37b3717c51b7dfd7d
#
_cell.length_a   1.000
_cell.length_b   1.000
_cell.length_c   1.000
_cell.angle_alpha   90.00
_cell.angle_beta   90.00
_cell.angle_gamma   90.00
#
_symmetry.space_group_name_H-M   'P 1'
#
loop_
_entity.id
_entity.type
_entity.pdbx_description
1 polymer ?
#
loop_
_entity_poly.entity_id
_entity_poly.type
_entity_poly.pdbx_seq_one_letter_code
_entity_poly.pdbx_strand_id
1 'polypeptide(L)'
;LGMAIAKAIGDKKGLTRYGHAYVPLDEALSRVVMDFSGRPGLIMKADFVRSHVGSFDVDLVREFFQGFVNHALVSLHIDNLRGANAHHQVETIFKAFGRALRVAASEDPRMVGVMPSTKGTL
;
A
#
# COMPACT_ATOMS: atom_id res chain seq x y z
N LEU A 1 2.29 6.56 -10.61
CA LEU A 1 2.71 6.51 -9.21
C LEU A 1 3.71 5.37 -8.95
N GLY A 2 3.40 4.15 -9.37
CA GLY A 2 4.27 2.99 -9.14
C GLY A 2 5.66 3.15 -9.74
N MET A 3 5.76 3.60 -10.98
CA MET A 3 7.05 3.84 -11.65
C MET A 3 7.85 4.95 -10.96
N ALA A 4 7.18 6.02 -10.54
CA ALA A 4 7.82 7.10 -9.81
C ALA A 4 8.39 6.63 -8.47
N ILE A 5 7.65 5.81 -7.75
CA ILE A 5 8.09 5.23 -6.47
C ILE A 5 9.28 4.30 -6.71
N ALA A 6 9.22 3.41 -7.70
CA ALA A 6 10.32 2.49 -8.02
C ALA A 6 11.61 3.27 -8.32
N LYS A 7 11.51 4.35 -9.07
CA LYS A 7 12.66 5.22 -9.39
C LYS A 7 13.17 5.93 -8.15
N ALA A 8 12.28 6.42 -7.30
CA ALA A 8 12.66 7.18 -6.10
C ALA A 8 13.41 6.34 -5.06
N ILE A 9 13.04 5.06 -4.89
CA ILE A 9 13.71 4.18 -3.92
C ILE A 9 15.01 3.57 -4.43
N GLY A 10 15.26 3.65 -5.75
CA GLY A 10 16.52 3.20 -6.36
C GLY A 10 16.84 1.73 -6.09
N ASP A 11 18.06 1.46 -5.59
CA ASP A 11 18.55 0.10 -5.32
C ASP A 11 18.07 -0.49 -4.00
N LYS A 12 17.26 0.26 -3.26
CA LYS A 12 16.66 -0.14 -1.98
C LYS A 12 17.64 -0.30 -0.82
N LYS A 13 18.90 0.09 -0.98
CA LYS A 13 19.86 0.10 0.14
C LYS A 13 19.43 1.11 1.20
N GLY A 14 19.46 0.68 2.47
CA GLY A 14 19.06 1.52 3.59
C GLY A 14 17.56 1.73 3.71
N LEU A 15 16.75 1.06 2.89
CA LEU A 15 15.31 1.17 2.90
C LEU A 15 14.70 0.43 4.10
N THR A 16 13.66 1.00 4.70
CA THR A 16 12.90 0.31 5.75
C THR A 16 12.24 -0.96 5.19
N ARG A 17 11.76 -0.91 3.95
CA ARG A 17 11.21 -2.01 3.17
C ARG A 17 9.77 -2.38 3.53
N TYR A 18 9.47 -2.56 4.81
CA TYR A 18 8.13 -2.94 5.27
C TYR A 18 7.41 -1.75 5.85
N GLY A 19 6.13 -1.64 5.59
CA GLY A 19 5.29 -0.62 6.20
C GLY A 19 3.87 -1.12 6.37
N HIS A 20 3.22 -0.64 7.43
CA HIS A 20 1.83 -0.95 7.67
C HIS A 20 1.15 0.19 8.38
N ALA A 21 -0.18 0.23 8.26
CA ALA A 21 -0.98 1.19 8.98
C ALA A 21 -2.42 0.69 9.13
N TYR A 22 -3.02 1.04 10.24
CA TYR A 22 -4.45 0.92 10.49
C TYR A 22 -5.01 2.33 10.52
N VAL A 23 -6.06 2.60 9.74
CA VAL A 23 -6.70 3.91 9.74
C VAL A 23 -8.20 3.76 9.91
N PRO A 24 -8.77 4.35 10.96
CA PRO A 24 -10.21 4.40 11.16
C PRO A 24 -10.81 5.67 10.59
N LEU A 25 -12.07 5.61 10.23
CA LEU A 25 -12.91 6.77 9.99
C LEU A 25 -14.33 6.37 10.40
N ASP A 26 -14.79 6.94 11.53
CA ASP A 26 -16.07 6.59 12.15
C ASP A 26 -16.22 5.06 12.29
N GLU A 27 -17.17 4.44 11.59
CA GLU A 27 -17.42 2.99 11.64
C GLU A 27 -16.47 2.17 10.77
N ALA A 28 -15.69 2.80 9.89
CA ALA A 28 -14.79 2.10 8.97
C ALA A 28 -13.39 1.96 9.54
N LEU A 29 -12.74 0.86 9.22
CA LEU A 29 -11.37 0.58 9.61
C LEU A 29 -10.71 -0.22 8.49
N SER A 30 -9.55 0.26 8.04
CA SER A 30 -8.75 -0.46 7.04
C SER A 30 -7.32 -0.63 7.51
N ARG A 31 -6.72 -1.72 7.05
CA ARG A 31 -5.31 -2.06 7.29
C ARG A 31 -4.62 -2.22 5.94
N VAL A 32 -3.44 -1.64 5.82
CA VAL A 32 -2.58 -1.83 4.65
C VAL A 32 -1.20 -2.27 5.14
N VAL A 33 -0.66 -3.31 4.49
CA VAL A 33 0.69 -3.82 4.76
C VAL A 33 1.40 -3.92 3.42
N MET A 34 2.63 -3.41 3.33
CA MET A 34 3.40 -3.51 2.11
C MET A 34 4.84 -3.92 2.36
N ASP A 35 5.40 -4.55 1.33
CA ASP A 35 6.76 -5.02 1.31
C ASP A 35 7.35 -4.66 -0.06
N PHE A 36 8.43 -3.89 -0.09
CA PHE A 36 9.20 -3.64 -1.31
C PHE A 36 10.01 -4.89 -1.67
N SER A 37 9.31 -5.94 -2.04
CA SER A 37 9.87 -7.27 -2.28
C SER A 37 10.59 -7.42 -3.62
N GLY A 38 10.39 -6.48 -4.54
CA GLY A 38 10.84 -6.62 -5.92
C GLY A 38 9.91 -7.47 -6.78
N ARG A 39 8.82 -7.96 -6.21
CA ARG A 39 7.83 -8.80 -6.90
C ARG A 39 6.44 -8.16 -6.78
N PRO A 40 5.72 -7.97 -7.90
CA PRO A 40 4.37 -7.41 -7.82
C PRO A 40 3.38 -8.43 -7.26
N GLY A 41 2.52 -7.97 -6.36
CA GLY A 41 1.44 -8.79 -5.83
C GLY A 41 0.44 -7.95 -5.09
N LEU A 42 -0.84 -8.17 -5.37
CA LEU A 42 -1.93 -7.49 -4.67
C LEU A 42 -2.87 -8.52 -4.05
N ILE A 43 -2.97 -8.49 -2.74
CA ILE A 43 -3.97 -9.25 -1.98
C ILE A 43 -4.91 -8.22 -1.37
N MET A 44 -6.11 -8.13 -1.91
CA MET A 44 -7.07 -7.11 -1.49
C MET A 44 -8.40 -7.73 -1.12
N LYS A 45 -8.83 -7.47 0.10
CA LYS A 45 -10.14 -7.86 0.61
C LYS A 45 -10.89 -6.61 1.06
N ALA A 46 -11.84 -6.18 0.24
CA ALA A 46 -12.68 -5.03 0.53
C ALA A 46 -14.05 -5.25 -0.10
N ASP A 47 -15.05 -5.37 0.74
CA ASP A 47 -16.45 -5.53 0.31
C ASP A 47 -17.14 -4.17 0.45
N PHE A 48 -17.15 -3.40 -0.63
CA PHE A 48 -17.76 -2.08 -0.60
C PHE A 48 -19.28 -2.19 -0.52
N VAL A 49 -19.87 -1.40 0.37
CA VAL A 49 -21.32 -1.43 0.62
C VAL A 49 -22.14 -0.80 -0.53
N ARG A 50 -21.46 -0.08 -1.44
CA ARG A 50 -22.06 0.49 -2.65
C ARG A 50 -21.05 0.41 -3.79
N SER A 51 -21.57 0.40 -5.04
CA SER A 51 -20.73 0.35 -6.24
C SER A 51 -20.09 1.70 -6.58
N HIS A 52 -20.62 2.80 -6.05
CA HIS A 52 -20.14 4.14 -6.34
C HIS A 52 -20.06 5.01 -5.11
N VAL A 53 -19.10 5.94 -5.12
CA VAL A 53 -18.99 7.06 -4.20
C VAL A 53 -19.16 8.31 -5.06
N GLY A 54 -20.36 8.91 -5.03
CA GLY A 54 -20.70 9.93 -6.02
C GLY A 54 -20.68 9.34 -7.42
N SER A 55 -19.90 9.92 -8.33
CA SER A 55 -19.69 9.38 -9.69
C SER A 55 -18.53 8.38 -9.78
N PHE A 56 -17.81 8.15 -8.68
CA PHE A 56 -16.62 7.29 -8.64
C PHE A 56 -17.01 5.83 -8.49
N ASP A 57 -16.58 4.98 -9.42
CA ASP A 57 -16.80 3.54 -9.35
C ASP A 57 -15.74 2.90 -8.43
N VAL A 58 -16.19 2.17 -7.40
CA VAL A 58 -15.30 1.56 -6.42
C VAL A 58 -14.38 0.48 -7.03
N ASP A 59 -14.74 -0.08 -8.18
CA ASP A 59 -13.87 -1.05 -8.87
C ASP A 59 -12.55 -0.41 -9.32
N LEU A 60 -12.54 0.91 -9.50
CA LEU A 60 -11.31 1.65 -9.84
C LEU A 60 -10.27 1.62 -8.72
N VAL A 61 -10.69 1.39 -7.48
CA VAL A 61 -9.77 1.26 -6.34
C VAL A 61 -8.83 0.08 -6.54
N ARG A 62 -9.39 -1.08 -6.89
CA ARG A 62 -8.58 -2.28 -7.15
C ARG A 62 -7.66 -2.07 -8.36
N GLU A 63 -8.18 -1.47 -9.42
CA GLU A 63 -7.37 -1.19 -10.62
C GLU A 63 -6.21 -0.25 -10.31
N PHE A 64 -6.44 0.77 -9.48
CA PHE A 64 -5.38 1.68 -9.05
C PHE A 64 -4.25 0.92 -8.35
N PHE A 65 -4.59 0.09 -7.38
CA PHE A 65 -3.58 -0.64 -6.62
C PHE A 65 -2.89 -1.73 -7.43
N GLN A 66 -3.61 -2.38 -8.35
CA GLN A 66 -2.98 -3.34 -9.26
C GLN A 66 -1.93 -2.65 -10.14
N GLY A 67 -2.26 -1.48 -10.68
CA GLY A 67 -1.29 -0.69 -11.45
C GLY A 67 -0.09 -0.27 -10.60
N PHE A 68 -0.35 0.15 -9.37
CA PHE A 68 0.71 0.54 -8.45
C PHE A 68 1.70 -0.63 -8.20
N VAL A 69 1.20 -1.80 -7.82
CA VAL A 69 2.09 -2.93 -7.49
C VAL A 69 2.85 -3.43 -8.71
N ASN A 70 2.24 -3.38 -9.89
CA ASN A 70 2.88 -3.84 -11.11
C ASN A 70 4.09 -2.98 -11.49
N HIS A 71 4.05 -1.69 -11.18
CA HIS A 71 5.11 -0.75 -11.53
C HIS A 71 6.09 -0.49 -10.39
N ALA A 72 5.62 -0.50 -9.14
CA ALA A 72 6.48 -0.31 -7.98
C ALA A 72 7.18 -1.60 -7.54
N LEU A 73 6.72 -2.75 -8.02
CA LEU A 73 7.24 -4.08 -7.68
C LEU A 73 7.17 -4.33 -6.17
N VAL A 74 5.98 -4.13 -5.62
CA VAL A 74 5.70 -4.34 -4.20
C VAL A 74 4.68 -5.44 -4.01
N SER A 75 4.78 -6.11 -2.86
CA SER A 75 3.74 -6.99 -2.35
C SER A 75 2.85 -6.14 -1.43
N LEU A 76 1.57 -6.02 -1.76
CA LEU A 76 0.63 -5.12 -1.11
C LEU A 76 -0.59 -5.89 -0.61
N HIS A 77 -0.85 -5.79 0.68
CA HIS A 77 -2.03 -6.37 1.32
C HIS A 77 -2.94 -5.26 1.78
N ILE A 78 -4.19 -5.29 1.35
CA ILE A 78 -5.21 -4.31 1.72
C ILE A 78 -6.40 -5.05 2.29
N ASP A 79 -6.79 -4.69 3.50
CA ASP A 79 -7.97 -5.24 4.15
C ASP A 79 -8.87 -4.10 4.64
N ASN A 80 -10.08 -4.01 4.11
CA ASN A 80 -11.11 -3.22 4.74
C ASN A 80 -11.77 -4.12 5.78
N LEU A 81 -11.45 -3.88 7.06
CA LEU A 81 -11.85 -4.76 8.15
C LEU A 81 -13.32 -4.57 8.53
N ARG A 82 -13.82 -3.34 8.41
CA ARG A 82 -15.22 -3.01 8.64
C ARG A 82 -15.56 -1.67 8.00
N GLY A 83 -16.85 -1.44 7.77
CA GLY A 83 -17.35 -0.18 7.25
C GLY A 83 -18.79 -0.32 6.77
N ALA A 84 -19.59 0.73 6.98
CA ALA A 84 -20.99 0.79 6.55
C ALA A 84 -21.24 1.95 5.58
N ASN A 85 -20.20 2.68 5.19
CA ASN A 85 -20.26 3.80 4.26
C ASN A 85 -19.13 3.64 3.24
N ALA A 86 -19.46 3.57 1.95
CA ALA A 86 -18.48 3.31 0.90
C ALA A 86 -17.39 4.40 0.84
N HIS A 87 -17.74 5.67 1.04
CA HIS A 87 -16.77 6.75 1.08
C HIS A 87 -15.75 6.52 2.21
N HIS A 88 -16.23 6.17 3.40
CA HIS A 88 -15.36 5.87 4.54
C HIS A 88 -14.47 4.67 4.29
N GLN A 89 -15.00 3.62 3.63
CA GLN A 89 -14.20 2.45 3.26
C GLN A 89 -13.05 2.84 2.33
N VAL A 90 -13.34 3.57 1.26
CA VAL A 90 -12.33 4.01 0.29
C VAL A 90 -11.31 4.94 0.96
N GLU A 91 -11.78 5.92 1.72
CA GLU A 91 -10.90 6.89 2.36
C GLU A 91 -9.94 6.23 3.37
N THR A 92 -10.42 5.29 4.18
CA THR A 92 -9.55 4.58 5.13
C THR A 92 -8.50 3.74 4.41
N ILE A 93 -8.84 3.13 3.27
CA ILE A 93 -7.88 2.36 2.46
C ILE A 93 -6.78 3.28 1.94
N PHE A 94 -7.12 4.41 1.32
CA PHE A 94 -6.12 5.31 0.76
C PHE A 94 -5.25 5.96 1.83
N LYS A 95 -5.83 6.32 2.97
CA LYS A 95 -5.06 6.88 4.09
C LYS A 95 -4.12 5.84 4.69
N ALA A 96 -4.58 4.63 4.88
CA ALA A 96 -3.73 3.55 5.37
C ALA A 96 -2.60 3.24 4.39
N PHE A 97 -2.90 3.23 3.08
CA PHE A 97 -1.90 3.05 2.03
C PHE A 97 -0.83 4.13 2.09
N GLY A 98 -1.22 5.41 2.16
CA GLY A 98 -0.27 6.51 2.22
C GLY A 98 0.66 6.43 3.43
N ARG A 99 0.12 6.07 4.58
CA ARG A 99 0.92 5.91 5.81
C ARG A 99 1.86 4.71 5.73
N ALA A 100 1.38 3.57 5.24
CA ALA A 100 2.21 2.37 5.05
C ALA A 100 3.33 2.64 4.06
N LEU A 101 3.04 3.31 2.95
CA LEU A 101 4.02 3.67 1.92
C LEU A 101 5.10 4.59 2.49
N ARG A 102 4.70 5.58 3.27
CA ARG A 102 5.64 6.51 3.90
C ARG A 102 6.67 5.78 4.77
N VAL A 103 6.22 4.81 5.54
CA VAL A 103 7.11 4.02 6.40
C VAL A 103 7.99 3.11 5.56
N ALA A 104 7.40 2.31 4.66
CA ALA A 104 8.14 1.34 3.85
C ALA A 104 9.20 1.98 2.96
N ALA A 105 8.91 3.17 2.42
CA ALA A 105 9.81 3.90 1.53
C ALA A 105 10.80 4.81 2.26
N SER A 106 10.78 4.84 3.61
CA SER A 106 11.68 5.67 4.39
C SER A 106 13.05 5.01 4.55
N GLU A 107 14.07 5.83 4.79
CA GLU A 107 15.37 5.32 5.20
C GLU A 107 15.30 4.79 6.63
N ASP A 108 15.96 3.65 6.87
CA ASP A 108 16.23 3.15 8.22
C ASP A 108 17.67 3.53 8.56
N PRO A 109 17.91 4.44 9.52
CA PRO A 109 19.26 4.88 9.87
C PRO A 109 20.19 3.75 10.31
N ARG A 110 19.62 2.65 10.81
CA ARG A 110 20.38 1.48 11.24
C ARG A 110 20.81 0.59 10.08
N MET A 111 20.27 0.84 8.88
CA MET A 111 20.45 0.01 7.69
C MET A 111 21.08 0.78 6.52
N VAL A 112 21.66 1.95 6.79
CA VAL A 112 22.26 2.78 5.73
C VAL A 112 23.31 1.97 4.96
N GLY A 113 23.13 1.90 3.63
CA GLY A 113 24.03 1.15 2.75
C GLY A 113 23.84 -0.36 2.78
N VAL A 114 22.90 -0.88 3.59
CA VAL A 114 22.65 -2.31 3.71
C VAL A 114 21.43 -2.71 2.90
N MET A 115 21.55 -3.80 2.14
CA MET A 115 20.42 -4.36 1.39
C MET A 115 19.44 -5.02 2.38
N PRO A 116 18.15 -4.61 2.42
CA PRO A 116 17.17 -5.14 3.38
C PRO A 116 16.64 -6.52 2.94
N SER A 117 17.53 -7.44 2.62
CA SER A 117 17.21 -8.79 2.18
C SER A 117 18.33 -9.74 2.58
N THR A 118 17.98 -10.88 3.16
CA THR A 118 18.91 -11.95 3.49
C THR A 118 19.48 -12.63 2.24
N LYS A 119 18.83 -12.42 1.08
CA LYS A 119 19.29 -12.95 -0.21
C LYS A 119 20.28 -12.03 -0.90
N GLY A 120 20.53 -10.83 -0.36
CA GLY A 120 21.44 -9.84 -0.93
C GLY A 120 20.86 -9.05 -2.10
N THR A 121 19.62 -9.30 -2.47
CA THR A 121 18.95 -8.62 -3.60
C THR A 121 17.44 -8.55 -3.37
N LEU A 122 16.84 -7.60 -4.01
CA LEU A 122 15.37 -7.45 -4.05
C LEU A 122 14.92 -7.36 -5.52
#